data_93c4ee60a0113d0f8745a8979038ef6b
#
_entry.id   93c4ee60a0113d0f8745a8979038ef6b
#
_cell.length_a   1.000
_cell.length_b   1.000
_cell.length_c   1.000
_cell.angle_alpha   90.00
_cell.angle_beta   90.00
_cell.angle_gamma   90.00
#
_symmetry.space_group_name_H-M   'P 1'
#
loop_
_entity.id
_entity.type
_entity.pdbx_description
1 polymer ?
#
loop_
_entity_poly.entity_id
_entity_poly.type
_entity_poly.pdbx_seq_one_letter_code
_entity_poly.pdbx_strand_id
1 'polypeptide(L)'
;WAWHAMICRCIKPSDAAWKRYGGRGIKVCRRWRTFTNFLADMGVRPEGRRGKRSLYSLDRIDNNGNYEPGNCRWATVDQQKVNKRPRDLSYM
;
A
#
# COMPACT_ATOMS: atom_id res chain seq x y z
N TRP A 1 -1.05 11.24 -4.93
CA TRP A 1 0.22 10.54 -4.78
C TRP A 1 0.07 9.34 -3.86
N ALA A 2 0.84 8.30 -4.08
CA ALA A 2 0.73 7.06 -3.29
C ALA A 2 0.90 7.31 -1.79
N TRP A 3 1.85 8.17 -1.41
CA TRP A 3 2.08 8.52 -0.01
C TRP A 3 0.86 9.16 0.63
N HIS A 4 0.26 10.13 -0.04
CA HIS A 4 -0.92 10.82 0.50
C HIS A 4 -2.09 9.86 0.67
N ALA A 5 -2.32 9.00 -0.31
CA ALA A 5 -3.38 7.99 -0.24
C ALA A 5 -3.15 7.03 0.92
N MET A 6 -1.91 6.57 1.11
CA MET A 6 -1.53 5.71 2.22
C MET A 6 -1.83 6.37 3.57
N ILE A 7 -1.44 7.62 3.74
CA ILE A 7 -1.69 8.38 4.97
C ILE A 7 -3.19 8.47 5.24
N CYS A 8 -3.98 8.85 4.23
CA CYS A 8 -5.42 9.00 4.40
C CYS A 8 -6.10 7.68 4.79
N ARG A 9 -5.73 6.58 4.16
CA ARG A 9 -6.32 5.27 4.45
C ARG A 9 -6.10 4.83 5.89
N CYS A 10 -4.96 5.19 6.46
CA CYS A 10 -4.56 4.70 7.78
C CYS A 10 -4.89 5.66 8.91
N ILE A 11 -5.01 6.96 8.62
CA ILE A 11 -5.12 7.99 9.67
C ILE A 11 -6.47 8.69 9.64
N LYS A 12 -7.14 8.76 8.48
CA LYS A 12 -8.34 9.56 8.30
C LYS A 12 -9.60 8.70 8.29
N PRO A 13 -10.38 8.67 9.38
CA PRO A 13 -11.59 7.84 9.45
C PRO A 13 -12.64 8.14 8.39
N SER A 14 -12.62 9.33 7.82
CA SER A 14 -13.56 9.71 6.75
C SER A 14 -13.14 9.19 5.39
N ASP A 15 -11.95 8.60 5.25
CA ASP A 15 -11.51 8.04 3.98
C ASP A 15 -12.33 6.81 3.64
N ALA A 16 -12.69 6.67 2.37
CA ALA A 16 -13.53 5.56 1.91
C ALA A 16 -12.88 4.19 2.17
N ALA A 17 -11.57 4.12 2.21
CA ALA A 17 -10.84 2.89 2.44
C ALA A 17 -10.50 2.64 3.92
N TRP A 18 -10.86 3.55 4.82
CA TRP A 18 -10.51 3.46 6.24
C TRP A 18 -10.78 2.10 6.86
N LYS A 19 -11.96 1.54 6.60
CA LYS A 19 -12.37 0.26 7.21
C LYS A 19 -11.43 -0.90 6.86
N ARG A 20 -10.77 -0.80 5.72
CA ARG A 20 -9.86 -1.85 5.24
C ARG A 20 -8.42 -1.64 5.66
N TYR A 21 -8.10 -0.48 6.22
CA TYR A 21 -6.72 -0.11 6.61
C TYR A 21 -6.68 0.36 8.06
N GLY A 22 -6.83 1.64 8.30
CA GLY A 22 -6.74 2.18 9.65
C GLY A 22 -7.76 1.57 10.62
N GLY A 23 -8.98 1.33 10.15
CA GLY A 23 -10.01 0.69 10.94
C GLY A 23 -9.70 -0.75 11.33
N ARG A 24 -8.79 -1.42 10.61
CA ARG A 24 -8.27 -2.75 10.94
C ARG A 24 -7.04 -2.71 11.84
N GLY A 25 -6.54 -1.52 12.16
CA GLY A 25 -5.30 -1.38 12.90
C GLY A 25 -4.05 -1.30 12.03
N ILE A 26 -4.21 -1.20 10.71
CA ILE A 26 -3.08 -1.00 9.80
C ILE A 26 -2.55 0.43 9.98
N LYS A 27 -1.26 0.57 10.19
CA LYS A 27 -0.62 1.85 10.48
C LYS A 27 0.46 2.18 9.47
N VAL A 28 0.79 3.47 9.39
CA VAL A 28 1.99 3.93 8.71
C VAL A 28 3.08 4.09 9.77
N CYS A 29 4.26 3.56 9.54
CA CYS A 29 5.35 3.70 10.48
C CYS A 29 5.67 5.18 10.70
N ARG A 30 6.21 5.49 11.87
CA ARG A 30 6.48 6.88 12.25
C ARG A 30 7.36 7.60 11.24
N ARG A 31 8.39 6.92 10.74
CA ARG A 31 9.31 7.47 9.75
C ARG A 31 8.60 7.94 8.49
N TRP A 32 7.62 7.17 8.03
CA TRP A 32 6.92 7.46 6.77
C TRP A 32 5.78 8.46 6.89
N ARG A 33 5.55 8.99 8.07
CA ARG A 33 4.64 10.12 8.23
C ARG A 33 5.22 11.39 7.61
N THR A 34 6.52 11.40 7.37
CA THR A 34 7.22 12.45 6.63
C THR A 34 7.46 11.97 5.20
N PHE A 35 6.96 12.70 4.23
CA PHE A 35 7.03 12.30 2.82
C PHE A 35 8.47 12.04 2.34
N THR A 36 9.41 12.90 2.73
CA THR A 36 10.80 12.75 2.30
C THR A 36 11.42 11.44 2.78
N ASN A 37 11.03 10.97 3.95
CA ASN A 37 11.50 9.68 4.47
C ASN A 37 10.91 8.53 3.67
N PHE A 38 9.62 8.61 3.35
CA PHE A 38 8.98 7.62 2.50
C PHE A 38 9.66 7.54 1.13
N LEU A 39 9.93 8.69 0.53
CA LEU A 39 10.58 8.76 -0.77
C LEU A 39 12.00 8.19 -0.72
N ALA A 40 12.74 8.46 0.37
CA ALA A 40 14.08 7.93 0.53
C ALA A 40 14.09 6.40 0.60
N ASP A 41 13.09 5.81 1.26
CA ASP A 41 13.04 4.36 1.43
C ASP A 41 12.44 3.63 0.21
N MET A 42 11.42 4.21 -0.40
CA MET A 42 10.71 3.56 -1.50
C MET A 42 11.15 4.00 -2.89
N GLY A 43 11.80 5.16 -2.98
CA GLY A 43 12.13 5.74 -4.26
C GLY A 43 10.91 6.21 -5.03
N VAL A 44 11.14 6.69 -6.24
CA VAL A 44 10.07 7.15 -7.12
C VAL A 44 9.33 5.92 -7.67
N ARG A 45 8.02 6.04 -7.84
CA ARG A 45 7.24 4.98 -8.47
C ARG A 45 7.84 4.65 -9.84
N PRO A 46 8.09 3.37 -10.15
CA PRO A 46 8.62 2.99 -11.45
C PRO A 46 7.73 3.48 -12.59
N GLU A 47 8.35 3.85 -13.71
CA GLU A 47 7.61 4.24 -14.89
C GLU A 47 6.92 3.03 -15.51
N GLY A 48 5.78 3.28 -16.12
CA GLY A 48 4.99 2.27 -16.77
C GLY A 48 3.53 2.63 -16.60
N ARG A 49 2.82 2.70 -17.73
CA ARG A 49 1.42 3.11 -17.71
C ARG A 49 0.59 2.23 -18.62
N ARG A 50 -0.65 2.06 -18.21
CA ARG A 50 -1.68 1.46 -19.03
C ARG A 50 -2.75 2.52 -19.22
N GLY A 51 -2.70 3.22 -20.34
CA GLY A 51 -3.51 4.41 -20.54
C GLY A 51 -3.09 5.50 -19.56
N LYS A 52 -4.04 6.01 -18.77
CA LYS A 52 -3.78 7.05 -17.78
C LYS A 52 -3.34 6.51 -16.43
N ARG A 53 -3.38 5.19 -16.23
CA ARG A 53 -3.05 4.57 -14.95
C ARG A 53 -1.62 4.10 -14.91
N SER A 54 -0.97 4.27 -13.78
CA SER A 54 0.33 3.66 -13.54
C SER A 54 0.16 2.14 -13.46
N LEU A 55 1.14 1.40 -14.02
CA LEU A 55 1.18 -0.05 -13.87
C LEU A 55 1.57 -0.46 -12.45
N TYR A 56 2.17 0.44 -11.69
CA TYR A 56 2.68 0.14 -10.36
C TYR A 56 1.88 0.88 -9.30
N SER A 57 1.65 0.23 -8.20
CA SER A 57 1.07 0.87 -7.02
C SER A 57 1.79 0.37 -5.77
N LEU A 58 1.62 1.10 -4.68
CA LEU A 58 2.22 0.74 -3.41
C LEU A 58 1.50 -0.49 -2.85
N ASP A 59 2.24 -1.54 -2.59
CA ASP A 59 1.73 -2.82 -2.13
C ASP A 59 2.42 -3.24 -0.85
N ARG A 60 1.65 -3.78 0.09
CA ARG A 60 2.21 -4.38 1.31
C ARG A 60 2.45 -5.86 1.05
N ILE A 61 3.67 -6.31 1.33
CA ILE A 61 4.06 -7.70 1.14
C ILE A 61 3.21 -8.61 2.05
N ASP A 62 3.09 -8.25 3.32
CA ASP A 62 2.17 -8.88 4.24
C ASP A 62 0.93 -7.98 4.37
N ASN A 63 -0.21 -8.45 3.89
CA ASN A 63 -1.46 -7.69 3.91
C ASN A 63 -1.98 -7.41 5.31
N ASN A 64 -1.49 -8.12 6.31
CA ASN A 64 -1.85 -7.89 7.70
C ASN A 64 -0.83 -7.00 8.42
N GLY A 65 0.28 -6.70 7.76
CA GLY A 65 1.32 -5.84 8.29
C GLY A 65 1.09 -4.36 7.99
N ASN A 66 1.92 -3.54 8.57
CA ASN A 66 1.82 -2.09 8.41
C ASN A 66 2.59 -1.59 7.18
N TYR A 67 2.35 -0.33 6.84
CA TYR A 67 3.16 0.38 5.86
C TYR A 67 4.47 0.78 6.53
N GLU A 68 5.52 0.07 6.20
CA GLU A 68 6.84 0.29 6.78
C GLU A 68 7.93 -0.23 5.84
N PRO A 69 9.17 0.25 5.99
CA PRO A 69 10.29 -0.31 5.22
C PRO A 69 10.38 -1.82 5.46
N GLY A 70 10.64 -2.57 4.40
CA GLY A 70 10.69 -4.02 4.48
C GLY A 70 9.36 -4.73 4.25
N ASN A 71 8.23 -4.03 4.39
CA ASN A 71 6.91 -4.61 4.13
C ASN A 71 6.19 -4.01 2.93
N CYS A 72 6.83 -3.12 2.20
CA CYS A 72 6.21 -2.46 1.05
C CYS A 72 7.06 -2.56 -0.19
N ARG A 73 6.40 -2.52 -1.34
CA ARG A 73 7.06 -2.53 -2.64
C ARG A 73 6.18 -1.82 -3.66
N TRP A 74 6.78 -1.43 -4.76
CA TRP A 74 6.03 -1.04 -5.95
C TRP A 74 5.70 -2.30 -6.72
N ALA A 75 4.43 -2.58 -6.93
CA ALA A 75 3.99 -3.81 -7.55
C ALA A 75 2.99 -3.57 -8.66
N THR A 76 3.03 -4.43 -9.69
CA THR A 76 2.00 -4.44 -10.73
C THR A 76 0.73 -5.08 -10.21
N VAL A 77 -0.36 -4.93 -10.97
CA VAL A 77 -1.64 -5.55 -10.61
C VAL A 77 -1.48 -7.08 -10.52
N ASP A 78 -0.72 -7.66 -11.43
CA ASP A 78 -0.50 -9.12 -11.43
C ASP A 78 0.25 -9.58 -10.20
N GLN A 79 1.30 -8.84 -9.79
CA GLN A 79 2.02 -9.14 -8.57
C GLN A 79 1.13 -9.03 -7.34
N GLN A 80 0.26 -8.04 -7.32
CA GLN A 80 -0.68 -7.86 -6.22
C GLN A 80 -1.67 -8.99 -6.12
N LYS A 81 -2.14 -9.51 -7.25
CA LYS A 81 -3.05 -10.66 -7.27
C LYS A 81 -2.39 -11.89 -6.66
N VAL A 82 -1.14 -12.13 -7.00
CA VAL A 82 -0.39 -13.25 -6.45
C VAL A 82 -0.19 -13.10 -4.94
N ASN A 83 0.04 -11.87 -4.49
CA ASN A 83 0.32 -11.57 -3.10
C ASN A 83 -0.94 -11.47 -2.22
N LYS A 84 -2.11 -11.49 -2.80
CA LYS A 84 -3.34 -11.48 -2.01
C LYS A 84 -3.42 -12.74 -1.16
N ARG A 85 -3.98 -12.60 0.04
CA ARG A 85 -4.24 -13.74 0.91
C ARG A 85 -5.01 -14.79 0.13
N PRO A 86 -4.69 -16.06 0.28
CA PRO A 86 -5.37 -17.12 -0.46
C PRO A 86 -6.77 -17.37 0.08
N ARG A 87 -7.55 -16.33 0.14
CA ARG A 87 -8.90 -16.37 0.67
C ARG A 87 -9.79 -17.32 -0.10
N ASP A 88 -9.59 -17.36 -1.41
CA ASP A 88 -10.35 -18.24 -2.26
C ASP A 88 -10.09 -19.72 -1.96
N LEU A 89 -8.85 -20.00 -1.57
CA LEU A 89 -8.47 -21.36 -1.20
C LEU A 89 -9.10 -21.78 0.13
N SER A 90 -9.38 -20.84 1.00
CA SER A 90 -9.97 -21.15 2.30
C SER A 90 -11.43 -21.54 2.22
N TYR A 91 -12.04 -21.33 1.09
CA TYR A 91 -13.45 -21.71 0.88
C TYR A 91 -13.63 -23.08 0.29
N MET A 92 -12.55 -23.75 0.00
CA MET A 92 -12.60 -25.06 -0.66
C MET A 92 -12.54 -26.21 0.32
#